data_b36a2aab049eddd3d847037973686c27
#
_entry.id   b36a2aab049eddd3d847037973686c27
#
_cell.length_a   1.000
_cell.length_b   1.000
_cell.length_c   1.000
_cell.angle_alpha   90.00
_cell.angle_beta   90.00
_cell.angle_gamma   90.00
#
_symmetry.space_group_name_H-M   'P 1'
#
loop_
_entity.id
_entity.type
_entity.pdbx_description
1 polymer ?
#
loop_
_entity_poly.entity_id
_entity_poly.type
_entity_poly.pdbx_seq_one_letter_code
_entity_poly.pdbx_strand_id
1 'polypeptide(L)'
;MHSKDKIAHTMEFPPETPQPNVYPLRWETKSSKVEEIWDASLREAWNPKDLPWDTFDPSSYSWEEREAMAYWWTLLSVFDASAPPVFAEAFIKTYEDHEEDAIRRCFFSVTRDEQNHEQMCGLVITKLLESPSPLEYEPKTELGRRLQKNARWLYYNGGRYWNGYKQAVPKYSLAVLFSSF
;
A
#
# COMPACT_ATOMS: atom_id res chain seq x y z
N MET A 1 -22.74 45.58 -33.25
CA MET A 1 -21.30 45.28 -33.38
C MET A 1 -20.76 44.88 -32.02
N HIS A 2 -20.64 43.58 -31.77
CA HIS A 2 -20.07 43.10 -30.49
C HIS A 2 -18.66 42.62 -30.82
N SER A 3 -17.69 43.35 -30.29
CA SER A 3 -16.28 42.96 -30.29
C SER A 3 -16.11 41.72 -29.44
N LYS A 4 -15.70 40.63 -30.04
CA LYS A 4 -15.23 39.43 -29.34
C LYS A 4 -13.75 39.64 -29.06
N ASP A 5 -13.41 40.21 -27.93
CA ASP A 5 -12.05 40.21 -27.42
C ASP A 5 -11.70 38.76 -27.05
N LYS A 6 -10.95 38.14 -27.94
CA LYS A 6 -10.27 36.88 -27.63
C LYS A 6 -9.17 37.18 -26.62
N ILE A 7 -9.42 36.86 -25.35
CA ILE A 7 -8.37 36.78 -24.35
C ILE A 7 -7.55 35.55 -24.71
N ALA A 8 -6.50 35.73 -25.51
CA ALA A 8 -5.45 34.73 -25.65
C ALA A 8 -4.62 34.77 -24.38
N HIS A 9 -4.96 33.90 -23.41
CA HIS A 9 -4.03 33.56 -22.33
C HIS A 9 -2.87 32.82 -22.98
N THR A 10 -1.81 33.55 -23.31
CA THR A 10 -0.50 32.94 -23.50
C THR A 10 -0.07 32.46 -22.10
N MET A 11 -0.15 31.13 -21.86
CA MET A 11 0.53 30.52 -20.73
C MET A 11 2.03 30.76 -20.96
N GLU A 12 2.58 31.76 -20.27
CA GLU A 12 4.01 31.87 -20.10
C GLU A 12 4.43 30.73 -19.15
N PHE A 13 5.05 29.71 -19.69
CA PHE A 13 5.71 28.71 -18.87
C PHE A 13 6.84 29.40 -18.10
N PRO A 14 6.98 29.15 -16.78
CA PRO A 14 8.12 29.70 -16.04
C PRO A 14 9.41 29.24 -16.69
N PRO A 15 10.48 30.07 -16.66
CA PRO A 15 11.76 29.70 -17.23
C PRO A 15 12.20 28.37 -16.62
N GLU A 16 12.79 27.49 -17.44
CA GLU A 16 13.22 26.15 -17.08
C GLU A 16 14.06 26.19 -15.80
N THR A 17 13.44 25.97 -14.69
CA THR A 17 14.16 25.50 -13.49
C THR A 17 14.53 24.05 -13.78
N PRO A 18 15.77 23.60 -13.47
CA PRO A 18 16.13 22.20 -13.58
C PRO A 18 15.36 21.41 -12.50
N GLN A 19 14.09 21.13 -12.77
CA GLN A 19 13.27 20.18 -12.05
C GLN A 19 13.50 18.82 -12.67
N PRO A 20 13.45 17.74 -11.89
CA PRO A 20 13.40 16.40 -12.48
C PRO A 20 12.25 16.39 -13.48
N ASN A 21 12.60 16.35 -14.77
CA ASN A 21 11.64 16.48 -15.83
C ASN A 21 11.01 15.11 -16.05
N VAL A 22 9.76 14.96 -15.65
CA VAL A 22 8.98 13.74 -15.88
C VAL A 22 8.84 13.41 -17.36
N TYR A 23 9.04 14.39 -18.24
CA TYR A 23 8.91 14.25 -19.68
C TYR A 23 10.25 14.31 -20.41
N PRO A 24 10.39 13.60 -21.55
CA PRO A 24 9.40 12.72 -22.17
C PRO A 24 9.26 11.38 -21.42
N LEU A 25 8.03 10.87 -21.32
CA LEU A 25 7.77 9.54 -20.81
C LEU A 25 8.29 8.49 -21.79
N ARG A 26 8.84 7.41 -21.26
CA ARG A 26 9.18 6.23 -22.04
C ARG A 26 7.96 5.31 -22.10
N TRP A 27 7.47 5.05 -23.30
CA TRP A 27 6.33 4.18 -23.53
C TRP A 27 6.73 2.77 -23.95
N GLU A 28 7.97 2.61 -24.45
CA GLU A 28 8.49 1.32 -24.84
C GLU A 28 8.87 0.47 -23.64
N THR A 29 8.55 -0.80 -23.73
CA THR A 29 9.02 -1.83 -22.79
C THR A 29 10.21 -2.57 -23.42
N LYS A 30 11.33 -2.60 -22.71
CA LYS A 30 12.54 -3.29 -23.19
C LYS A 30 12.60 -4.73 -22.66
N SER A 31 11.97 -4.99 -21.53
CA SER A 31 11.99 -6.29 -20.88
C SER A 31 10.65 -7.00 -21.03
N SER A 32 10.60 -8.02 -21.89
CA SER A 32 9.42 -8.89 -22.02
C SER A 32 9.06 -9.55 -20.69
N LYS A 33 10.04 -9.82 -19.83
CA LYS A 33 9.80 -10.44 -18.53
C LYS A 33 9.02 -9.51 -17.60
N VAL A 34 9.30 -8.22 -17.60
CA VAL A 34 8.56 -7.23 -16.80
C VAL A 34 7.14 -7.08 -17.35
N GLU A 35 6.96 -7.11 -18.67
CA GLU A 35 5.63 -7.12 -19.29
C GLU A 35 4.81 -8.35 -18.86
N GLU A 36 5.42 -9.54 -18.87
CA GLU A 36 4.77 -10.77 -18.39
C GLU A 36 4.33 -10.66 -16.93
N ILE A 37 5.14 -10.04 -16.05
CA ILE A 37 4.79 -9.79 -14.65
C ILE A 37 3.58 -8.86 -14.54
N TRP A 38 3.58 -7.79 -15.31
CA TRP A 38 2.44 -6.87 -15.37
C TRP A 38 1.16 -7.59 -15.82
N ASP A 39 1.23 -8.34 -16.91
CA ASP A 39 0.10 -9.10 -17.43
C ASP A 39 -0.40 -10.16 -16.43
N ALA A 40 0.50 -10.81 -15.69
CA ALA A 40 0.15 -11.71 -14.60
C ALA A 40 -0.60 -10.96 -13.50
N SER A 41 -0.12 -9.80 -13.08
CA SER A 41 -0.76 -9.01 -12.03
C SER A 41 -2.18 -8.55 -12.37
N LEU A 42 -2.47 -8.35 -13.67
CA LEU A 42 -3.82 -8.04 -14.13
C LEU A 42 -4.75 -9.28 -14.10
N ARG A 43 -4.23 -10.45 -14.51
CA ARG A 43 -5.01 -11.69 -14.51
C ARG A 43 -5.31 -12.20 -13.11
N GLU A 44 -4.37 -11.97 -12.18
CA GLU A 44 -4.44 -12.44 -10.80
C GLU A 44 -4.97 -11.36 -9.84
N ALA A 45 -5.42 -10.24 -10.38
CA ALA A 45 -6.02 -9.18 -9.59
C ALA A 45 -7.22 -9.69 -8.79
N TRP A 46 -7.24 -9.41 -7.51
CA TRP A 46 -8.26 -9.85 -6.59
C TRP A 46 -8.81 -8.69 -5.75
N ASN A 47 -9.97 -8.90 -5.14
CA ASN A 47 -10.56 -7.94 -4.24
C ASN A 47 -10.86 -8.63 -2.90
N PRO A 48 -10.46 -8.08 -1.76
CA PRO A 48 -10.75 -8.67 -0.45
C PRO A 48 -12.24 -8.92 -0.20
N LYS A 49 -13.12 -8.14 -0.81
CA LYS A 49 -14.57 -8.29 -0.66
C LYS A 49 -15.14 -9.53 -1.38
N ASP A 50 -14.41 -10.03 -2.37
CA ASP A 50 -14.83 -11.19 -3.19
C ASP A 50 -14.41 -12.53 -2.56
N LEU A 51 -13.67 -12.49 -1.45
CA LEU A 51 -13.32 -13.70 -0.71
C LEU A 51 -14.59 -14.36 -0.11
N PRO A 52 -14.60 -15.67 0.04
CA PRO A 52 -15.77 -16.41 0.52
C PRO A 52 -15.99 -16.25 2.04
N TRP A 53 -16.30 -15.04 2.47
CA TRP A 53 -16.44 -14.65 3.88
C TRP A 53 -17.55 -15.39 4.62
N ASP A 54 -18.51 -15.98 3.92
CA ASP A 54 -19.56 -16.82 4.44
C ASP A 54 -19.06 -18.19 4.92
N THR A 55 -17.90 -18.64 4.42
CA THR A 55 -17.25 -19.87 4.85
C THR A 55 -16.38 -19.69 6.09
N PHE A 56 -16.08 -18.44 6.45
CA PHE A 56 -15.28 -18.11 7.63
C PHE A 56 -16.18 -17.90 8.84
N ASP A 57 -16.28 -18.93 9.69
CA ASP A 57 -17.07 -18.92 10.93
C ASP A 57 -16.18 -18.79 12.16
N PRO A 58 -16.01 -17.56 12.70
CA PRO A 58 -15.24 -17.35 13.94
C PRO A 58 -15.85 -18.07 15.16
N SER A 59 -17.15 -18.38 15.17
CA SER A 59 -17.80 -19.00 16.32
C SER A 59 -17.32 -20.44 16.60
N SER A 60 -16.66 -21.07 15.62
CA SER A 60 -16.02 -22.38 15.76
C SER A 60 -14.75 -22.36 16.62
N TYR A 61 -14.25 -21.18 16.96
CA TYR A 61 -13.04 -20.98 17.77
C TYR A 61 -13.38 -20.41 19.15
N SER A 62 -12.61 -20.81 20.16
CA SER A 62 -12.66 -20.18 21.49
C SER A 62 -12.23 -18.72 21.44
N TRP A 63 -12.59 -17.93 22.47
CA TRP A 63 -12.19 -16.54 22.52
C TRP A 63 -10.66 -16.37 22.62
N GLU A 64 -9.95 -17.28 23.31
CA GLU A 64 -8.49 -17.27 23.32
C GLU A 64 -7.89 -17.44 21.92
N GLU A 65 -8.41 -18.39 21.15
CA GLU A 65 -7.96 -18.61 19.78
C GLU A 65 -8.29 -17.42 18.87
N ARG A 66 -9.50 -16.88 18.99
CA ARG A 66 -9.93 -15.71 18.18
C ARG A 66 -9.06 -14.49 18.48
N GLU A 67 -8.79 -14.20 19.74
CA GLU A 67 -7.94 -13.06 20.16
C GLU A 67 -6.49 -13.27 19.76
N ALA A 68 -5.96 -14.49 19.84
CA ALA A 68 -4.61 -14.81 19.37
C ALA A 68 -4.49 -14.65 17.84
N MET A 69 -5.46 -15.16 17.09
CA MET A 69 -5.50 -14.99 15.64
C MET A 69 -5.64 -13.51 15.25
N ALA A 70 -6.54 -12.78 15.88
CA ALA A 70 -6.72 -11.35 15.62
C ALA A 70 -5.44 -10.54 15.91
N TYR A 71 -4.69 -10.91 16.93
CA TYR A 71 -3.39 -10.29 17.20
C TYR A 71 -2.40 -10.57 16.07
N TRP A 72 -2.32 -11.81 15.59
CA TRP A 72 -1.46 -12.15 14.46
C TRP A 72 -1.81 -11.35 13.19
N TRP A 73 -3.11 -11.29 12.84
CA TRP A 73 -3.57 -10.49 11.72
C TRP A 73 -3.33 -8.99 11.92
N THR A 74 -3.35 -8.51 13.16
CA THR A 74 -2.95 -7.12 13.49
C THR A 74 -1.48 -6.87 13.20
N LEU A 75 -0.59 -7.82 13.49
CA LEU A 75 0.82 -7.70 13.11
C LEU A 75 0.97 -7.58 11.60
N LEU A 76 0.33 -8.46 10.84
CA LEU A 76 0.36 -8.43 9.38
C LEU A 76 -0.19 -7.09 8.86
N SER A 77 -1.33 -6.62 9.37
CA SER A 77 -1.93 -5.35 8.92
C SER A 77 -1.00 -4.15 9.13
N VAL A 78 -0.17 -4.14 10.16
CA VAL A 78 0.81 -3.06 10.39
C VAL A 78 1.92 -3.09 9.33
N PHE A 79 2.37 -4.28 8.93
CA PHE A 79 3.34 -4.42 7.84
C PHE A 79 2.72 -4.02 6.50
N ASP A 80 1.57 -4.57 6.17
CA ASP A 80 0.87 -4.29 4.92
C ASP A 80 0.46 -2.82 4.80
N ALA A 81 0.05 -2.17 5.88
CA ALA A 81 -0.25 -0.73 5.90
C ALA A 81 0.98 0.16 5.70
N SER A 82 2.19 -0.34 5.92
CA SER A 82 3.42 0.41 5.68
C SER A 82 3.92 0.30 4.23
N ALA A 83 3.53 -0.75 3.52
CA ALA A 83 4.00 -1.06 2.17
C ALA A 83 3.43 -0.13 1.07
N PRO A 84 2.12 0.19 1.01
CA PRO A 84 1.56 1.04 -0.03
C PRO A 84 2.24 2.41 -0.16
N PRO A 85 2.51 3.17 0.92
CA PRO A 85 3.23 4.42 0.82
C PRO A 85 4.66 4.26 0.27
N VAL A 86 5.34 3.17 0.63
CA VAL A 86 6.69 2.86 0.16
C VAL A 86 6.71 2.62 -1.35
N PHE A 87 5.81 1.75 -1.82
CA PHE A 87 5.72 1.44 -3.24
C PHE A 87 5.16 2.60 -4.07
N ALA A 88 4.31 3.45 -3.48
CA ALA A 88 3.87 4.68 -4.12
C ALA A 88 5.02 5.68 -4.32
N GLU A 89 5.93 5.84 -3.34
CA GLU A 89 7.13 6.65 -3.53
C GLU A 89 8.07 6.05 -4.58
N ALA A 90 8.24 4.73 -4.60
CA ALA A 90 9.00 4.04 -5.63
C ALA A 90 8.36 4.25 -7.02
N PHE A 91 7.03 4.18 -7.12
CA PHE A 91 6.30 4.49 -8.35
C PHE A 91 6.57 5.91 -8.84
N ILE A 92 6.51 6.92 -7.97
CA ILE A 92 6.86 8.31 -8.31
C ILE A 92 8.30 8.37 -8.80
N LYS A 93 9.22 7.70 -8.11
CA LYS A 93 10.64 7.68 -8.45
C LYS A 93 10.91 7.12 -9.84
N THR A 94 10.12 6.14 -10.31
CA THR A 94 10.26 5.61 -11.68
C THR A 94 10.00 6.65 -12.77
N TYR A 95 9.16 7.65 -12.50
CA TYR A 95 8.96 8.78 -13.41
C TYR A 95 10.18 9.71 -13.43
N GLU A 96 10.74 10.01 -12.26
CA GLU A 96 11.92 10.87 -12.14
C GLU A 96 13.16 10.24 -12.79
N ASP A 97 13.30 8.92 -12.67
CA ASP A 97 14.42 8.17 -13.23
C ASP A 97 14.20 7.77 -14.71
N HIS A 98 13.08 8.18 -15.30
CA HIS A 98 12.73 7.84 -16.69
C HIS A 98 12.71 6.34 -16.98
N GLU A 99 12.24 5.55 -16.03
CA GLU A 99 12.10 4.10 -16.20
C GLU A 99 11.07 3.75 -17.29
N GLU A 100 11.18 2.54 -17.83
CA GLU A 100 10.24 2.05 -18.83
C GLU A 100 8.83 1.83 -18.26
N ASP A 101 7.83 1.88 -19.12
CA ASP A 101 6.42 1.85 -18.74
C ASP A 101 6.03 0.59 -17.96
N ALA A 102 6.53 -0.58 -18.34
CA ALA A 102 6.24 -1.82 -17.66
C ALA A 102 6.72 -1.82 -16.20
N ILE A 103 7.88 -1.23 -15.90
CA ILE A 103 8.38 -1.08 -14.53
C ILE A 103 7.44 -0.20 -13.72
N ARG A 104 7.02 0.95 -14.26
CA ARG A 104 6.05 1.83 -13.59
C ARG A 104 4.75 1.10 -13.26
N ARG A 105 4.21 0.35 -14.22
CA ARG A 105 2.98 -0.43 -14.03
C ARG A 105 3.13 -1.51 -12.97
N CYS A 106 4.28 -2.17 -12.89
CA CYS A 106 4.56 -3.15 -11.84
C CYS A 106 4.53 -2.52 -10.44
N PHE A 107 5.14 -1.35 -10.23
CA PHE A 107 5.06 -0.67 -8.93
C PHE A 107 3.64 -0.25 -8.56
N PHE A 108 2.86 0.17 -9.55
CA PHE A 108 1.45 0.48 -9.33
C PHE A 108 0.66 -0.76 -8.90
N SER A 109 0.89 -1.92 -9.53
CA SER A 109 0.20 -3.16 -9.16
C SER A 109 0.54 -3.62 -7.74
N VAL A 110 1.82 -3.56 -7.36
CA VAL A 110 2.25 -3.89 -5.99
C VAL A 110 1.58 -2.98 -4.97
N THR A 111 1.55 -1.66 -5.22
CA THR A 111 0.88 -0.70 -4.32
C THR A 111 -0.60 -1.07 -4.11
N ARG A 112 -1.31 -1.46 -5.18
CA ARG A 112 -2.70 -1.91 -5.11
C ARG A 112 -2.83 -3.20 -4.30
N ASP A 113 -1.96 -4.16 -4.54
CA ASP A 113 -2.05 -5.47 -3.90
C ASP A 113 -1.75 -5.38 -2.40
N GLU A 114 -0.79 -4.58 -1.97
CA GLU A 114 -0.52 -4.31 -0.56
C GLU A 114 -1.71 -3.62 0.13
N GLN A 115 -2.39 -2.72 -0.55
CA GLN A 115 -3.61 -2.11 -0.01
C GLN A 115 -4.75 -3.13 0.13
N ASN A 116 -4.86 -4.09 -0.79
CA ASN A 116 -5.81 -5.21 -0.67
C ASN A 116 -5.46 -6.11 0.52
N HIS A 117 -4.18 -6.39 0.76
CA HIS A 117 -3.72 -7.17 1.91
C HIS A 117 -4.11 -6.48 3.23
N GLU A 118 -3.84 -5.18 3.37
CA GLU A 118 -4.24 -4.40 4.54
C GLU A 118 -5.75 -4.49 4.79
N GLN A 119 -6.55 -4.30 3.74
CA GLN A 119 -8.01 -4.39 3.84
C GLN A 119 -8.48 -5.80 4.24
N MET A 120 -7.87 -6.85 3.68
CA MET A 120 -8.16 -8.23 4.04
C MET A 120 -7.87 -8.49 5.52
N CYS A 121 -6.70 -8.07 6.01
CA CYS A 121 -6.34 -8.18 7.41
C CYS A 121 -7.40 -7.52 8.31
N GLY A 122 -7.83 -6.30 7.97
CA GLY A 122 -8.87 -5.59 8.69
C GLY A 122 -10.20 -6.35 8.74
N LEU A 123 -10.63 -6.94 7.61
CA LEU A 123 -11.86 -7.74 7.53
C LEU A 123 -11.77 -9.00 8.42
N VAL A 124 -10.64 -9.70 8.42
CA VAL A 124 -10.42 -10.88 9.28
C VAL A 124 -10.49 -10.49 10.75
N ILE A 125 -9.77 -9.42 11.15
CA ILE A 125 -9.76 -8.93 12.54
C ILE A 125 -11.17 -8.57 13.00
N THR A 126 -11.90 -7.81 12.18
CA THR A 126 -13.28 -7.40 12.49
C THR A 126 -14.19 -8.59 12.72
N LYS A 127 -14.08 -9.62 11.90
CA LYS A 127 -14.88 -10.85 12.06
C LYS A 127 -14.47 -11.64 13.30
N LEU A 128 -13.18 -11.83 13.56
CA LEU A 128 -12.67 -12.56 14.73
C LEU A 128 -13.10 -11.92 16.04
N LEU A 129 -13.02 -10.60 16.13
CA LEU A 129 -13.28 -9.85 17.36
C LEU A 129 -14.75 -9.39 17.49
N GLU A 130 -15.56 -9.52 16.44
CA GLU A 130 -16.91 -8.93 16.38
C GLU A 130 -16.89 -7.43 16.74
N SER A 131 -15.84 -6.73 16.28
CA SER A 131 -15.58 -5.32 16.59
C SER A 131 -15.03 -4.60 15.37
N PRO A 132 -15.42 -3.36 15.10
CA PRO A 132 -14.92 -2.60 13.96
C PRO A 132 -13.44 -2.22 14.08
N SER A 133 -12.87 -2.30 15.28
CA SER A 133 -11.49 -1.93 15.53
C SER A 133 -10.87 -2.77 16.65
N PRO A 134 -9.66 -3.31 16.48
CA PRO A 134 -8.95 -3.98 17.56
C PRO A 134 -8.55 -3.03 18.72
N LEU A 135 -8.51 -1.71 18.47
CA LEU A 135 -8.22 -0.72 19.50
C LEU A 135 -9.43 -0.44 20.42
N GLU A 136 -10.64 -0.58 19.89
CA GLU A 136 -11.91 -0.35 20.60
C GLU A 136 -12.47 -1.64 21.21
N TYR A 137 -11.91 -2.79 20.82
CA TYR A 137 -12.33 -4.10 21.29
C TYR A 137 -11.97 -4.27 22.79
N GLU A 138 -12.93 -4.75 23.58
CA GLU A 138 -12.69 -5.17 24.96
C GLU A 138 -12.34 -6.66 25.02
N PRO A 139 -11.09 -7.02 25.38
CA PRO A 139 -10.66 -8.41 25.44
C PRO A 139 -11.46 -9.23 26.45
N LYS A 140 -11.88 -10.40 26.02
CA LYS A 140 -12.67 -11.35 26.83
C LYS A 140 -11.79 -12.27 27.67
N THR A 141 -10.51 -12.44 27.29
CA THR A 141 -9.57 -13.32 27.97
C THR A 141 -8.37 -12.57 28.55
N GLU A 142 -7.62 -13.20 29.46
CA GLU A 142 -6.37 -12.63 29.98
C GLU A 142 -5.30 -12.58 28.90
N LEU A 143 -5.25 -13.61 28.04
CA LEU A 143 -4.35 -13.60 26.87
C LEU A 143 -4.69 -12.42 25.96
N GLY A 144 -5.96 -12.22 25.65
CA GLY A 144 -6.40 -11.11 24.82
C GLY A 144 -6.03 -9.73 25.38
N ARG A 145 -6.15 -9.52 26.69
CA ARG A 145 -5.70 -8.26 27.34
C ARG A 145 -4.22 -8.00 27.12
N ARG A 146 -3.40 -9.03 27.27
CA ARG A 146 -1.95 -8.93 27.06
C ARG A 146 -1.61 -8.66 25.60
N LEU A 147 -2.27 -9.36 24.68
CA LEU A 147 -2.06 -9.21 23.24
C LEU A 147 -2.52 -7.84 22.74
N GLN A 148 -3.67 -7.34 23.22
CA GLN A 148 -4.16 -6.01 22.87
C GLN A 148 -3.20 -4.89 23.28
N LYS A 149 -2.57 -5.02 24.46
CA LYS A 149 -1.55 -4.06 24.89
C LYS A 149 -0.39 -3.97 23.87
N ASN A 150 0.04 -5.11 23.35
CA ASN A 150 1.08 -5.17 22.33
C ASN A 150 0.59 -4.61 20.97
N ALA A 151 -0.65 -4.95 20.58
CA ALA A 151 -1.26 -4.41 19.35
C ALA A 151 -1.36 -2.88 19.41
N ARG A 152 -1.81 -2.31 20.53
CA ARG A 152 -1.83 -0.85 20.72
C ARG A 152 -0.45 -0.24 20.57
N TRP A 153 0.56 -0.86 21.15
CA TRP A 153 1.94 -0.37 21.00
C TRP A 153 2.38 -0.36 19.55
N LEU A 154 2.08 -1.41 18.79
CA LEU A 154 2.38 -1.49 17.35
C LEU A 154 1.69 -0.39 16.53
N TYR A 155 0.39 -0.19 16.71
CA TYR A 155 -0.34 0.86 16.01
C TYR A 155 0.23 2.25 16.28
N TYR A 156 0.52 2.58 17.54
CA TYR A 156 1.07 3.88 17.89
C TYR A 156 2.54 4.07 17.46
N ASN A 157 3.28 3.01 17.25
CA ASN A 157 4.69 3.08 16.90
C ASN A 157 4.98 2.68 15.45
N GLY A 158 4.04 2.07 14.73
CA GLY A 158 4.20 1.69 13.31
C GLY A 158 4.62 2.86 12.44
N GLY A 159 4.06 4.05 12.66
CA GLY A 159 4.45 5.27 11.95
C GLY A 159 5.93 5.69 12.13
N ARG A 160 6.62 5.21 13.17
CA ARG A 160 8.05 5.47 13.35
C ARG A 160 8.89 4.70 12.35
N TYR A 161 8.50 3.48 12.01
CA TYR A 161 9.16 2.69 10.96
C TYR A 161 8.98 3.37 9.61
N TRP A 162 7.78 3.82 9.30
CA TRP A 162 7.51 4.60 8.10
C TRP A 162 8.36 5.86 8.01
N ASN A 163 8.40 6.67 9.07
CA ASN A 163 9.20 7.90 9.11
C ASN A 163 10.70 7.61 8.95
N GLY A 164 11.22 6.55 9.56
CA GLY A 164 12.60 6.11 9.40
C GLY A 164 12.88 5.69 7.96
N TYR A 165 11.98 4.93 7.35
CA TYR A 165 12.09 4.51 5.97
C TYR A 165 12.05 5.69 5.00
N LYS A 166 11.11 6.60 5.17
CA LYS A 166 10.97 7.82 4.36
C LYS A 166 12.22 8.70 4.38
N GLN A 167 12.97 8.72 5.49
CA GLN A 167 14.25 9.41 5.57
C GLN A 167 15.37 8.67 4.83
N ALA A 168 15.25 7.35 4.66
CA ALA A 168 16.24 6.52 3.99
C ALA A 168 16.04 6.46 2.46
N VAL A 169 14.80 6.42 1.99
CA VAL A 169 14.42 6.27 0.58
C VAL A 169 15.12 7.25 -0.37
N PRO A 170 15.26 8.56 -0.06
CA PRO A 170 15.96 9.48 -0.95
C PRO A 170 17.45 9.16 -1.18
N LYS A 171 18.01 8.27 -0.35
CA LYS A 171 19.44 7.92 -0.38
C LYS A 171 19.73 6.60 -1.09
N TYR A 172 18.70 5.84 -1.41
CA TYR A 172 18.84 4.50 -1.99
C TYR A 172 18.20 4.44 -3.37
N SER A 173 18.93 3.82 -4.30
CA SER A 173 18.36 3.50 -5.61
C SER A 173 17.23 2.48 -5.48
N LEU A 174 16.34 2.44 -6.47
CA LEU A 174 15.29 1.42 -6.58
C LEU A 174 15.82 -0.01 -6.38
N ALA A 175 17.06 -0.30 -6.83
CA ALA A 175 17.70 -1.59 -6.67
C ALA A 175 17.87 -2.01 -5.20
N VAL A 176 18.12 -1.06 -4.30
CA VAL A 176 18.25 -1.34 -2.86
C VAL A 176 16.87 -1.61 -2.23
N LEU A 177 15.84 -0.91 -2.69
CA LEU A 177 14.47 -1.17 -2.28
C LEU A 177 14.07 -2.61 -2.62
N PHE A 178 14.37 -3.09 -3.82
CA PHE A 178 14.07 -4.45 -4.25
C PHE A 178 14.90 -5.53 -3.55
N SER A 179 16.11 -5.21 -3.08
CA SER A 179 16.95 -6.18 -2.38
C SER A 179 16.60 -6.36 -0.91
N SER A 180 15.67 -5.55 -0.38
CA SER A 180 15.28 -5.55 1.03
C SER A 180 13.99 -6.33 1.29
N PHE A 181 13.36 -6.85 0.24
CA PHE A 181 12.20 -7.72 0.24
C PHE A 181 12.50 -9.00 -0.53
#